data_f86562ac343e8a6e52d115ca665c14fb
#
_entry.id   f86562ac343e8a6e52d115ca665c14fb
#
_cell.length_a   1.000
_cell.length_b   1.000
_cell.length_c   1.000
_cell.angle_alpha   90.00
_cell.angle_beta   90.00
_cell.angle_gamma   90.00
#
_symmetry.space_group_name_H-M   'P 1'
#
loop_
_entity.id
_entity.type
_entity.pdbx_description
1 polymer ?
#
loop_
_entity_poly.entity_id
_entity_poly.type
_entity_poly.pdbx_seq_one_letter_code
_entity_poly.pdbx_strand_id
1 'polypeptide(L)'
;MRQVIINDHNLNDNDIDYTVTRVKAFMVSDNKDLLLVHNNNTYQFPGGHVEKGEDYKDTLIREIKEETGIDVTSLDEPFLEINTYDNDYFGSDSRVLNKIYYFIVYTNDKPNMDNVDLDLVESGTPFMLYYIKDYELKDFIEQELEEKTIDKKIAREMLLAFDAYSYLNEEVEVI
;
A
#
# COMPACT_ATOMS: atom_id res chain seq x y z
N MET A 1 -14.82 -7.75 2.08
CA MET A 1 -13.56 -7.12 2.57
C MET A 1 -13.04 -7.90 3.76
N ARG A 2 -11.80 -8.35 3.72
CA ARG A 2 -11.08 -8.98 4.85
C ARG A 2 -10.57 -7.89 5.80
N GLN A 3 -10.59 -8.14 7.12
CA GLN A 3 -10.01 -7.24 8.11
C GLN A 3 -8.89 -7.93 8.89
N VAL A 4 -7.78 -7.24 9.10
CA VAL A 4 -6.62 -7.68 9.89
C VAL A 4 -6.31 -6.64 10.95
N ILE A 5 -6.10 -7.07 12.18
CA ILE A 5 -5.70 -6.22 13.30
C ILE A 5 -4.29 -6.60 13.74
N ILE A 6 -3.41 -5.63 13.79
CA ILE A 6 -2.05 -5.72 14.30
C ILE A 6 -1.96 -4.87 15.56
N ASN A 7 -1.80 -5.52 16.71
CA ASN A 7 -1.73 -4.84 18.01
C ASN A 7 -0.69 -5.53 18.89
N ASP A 8 0.57 -5.42 18.49
CA ASP A 8 1.69 -6.09 19.17
C ASP A 8 1.98 -5.49 20.56
N HIS A 9 1.39 -4.33 20.87
CA HIS A 9 1.56 -3.61 22.14
C HIS A 9 0.36 -3.67 23.06
N ASN A 10 -0.71 -4.40 22.69
CA ASN A 10 -1.96 -4.53 23.46
C ASN A 10 -2.59 -3.18 23.83
N LEU A 11 -2.58 -2.21 22.91
CA LEU A 11 -3.23 -0.91 23.09
C LEU A 11 -4.75 -1.05 22.96
N ASN A 12 -5.49 -0.20 23.68
CA ASN A 12 -6.94 -0.06 23.54
C ASN A 12 -7.24 1.24 22.77
N ASP A 13 -8.45 1.38 22.25
CA ASP A 13 -8.87 2.59 21.52
C ASP A 13 -8.72 3.87 22.36
N ASN A 14 -8.91 3.76 23.68
CA ASN A 14 -8.73 4.89 24.59
C ASN A 14 -7.26 5.31 24.79
N ASP A 15 -6.32 4.45 24.39
CA ASP A 15 -4.89 4.73 24.46
C ASP A 15 -4.40 5.53 23.24
N ILE A 16 -5.22 5.61 22.19
CA ILE A 16 -4.85 6.19 20.88
C ILE A 16 -4.95 7.71 20.92
N ASP A 17 -3.85 8.37 20.57
CA ASP A 17 -3.77 9.83 20.51
C ASP A 17 -4.47 10.37 19.25
N TYR A 18 -4.32 9.70 18.09
CA TYR A 18 -5.03 10.00 16.85
C TYR A 18 -5.05 8.82 15.88
N THR A 19 -5.89 8.93 14.86
CA THR A 19 -5.99 7.93 13.78
C THR A 19 -5.45 8.52 12.49
N VAL A 20 -4.65 7.71 11.78
CA VAL A 20 -4.21 7.97 10.41
C VAL A 20 -4.94 7.02 9.48
N THR A 21 -5.43 7.52 8.35
CA THR A 21 -6.03 6.68 7.30
C THR A 21 -5.20 6.76 6.05
N ARG A 22 -4.93 5.60 5.45
CA ARG A 22 -4.17 5.45 4.22
C ARG A 22 -4.91 4.55 3.25
N VAL A 23 -4.68 4.77 1.97
CA VAL A 23 -5.20 3.94 0.88
C VAL A 23 -4.04 3.42 0.05
N LYS A 24 -4.13 2.17 -0.42
CA LYS A 24 -3.10 1.50 -1.22
C LYS A 24 -3.72 0.76 -2.41
N ALA A 25 -3.06 0.85 -3.55
CA ALA A 25 -3.43 0.15 -4.77
C ALA A 25 -2.59 -1.11 -4.97
N PHE A 26 -3.21 -2.27 -4.85
CA PHE A 26 -2.63 -3.52 -5.33
C PHE A 26 -2.81 -3.57 -6.85
N MET A 27 -1.84 -2.96 -7.58
CA MET A 27 -1.90 -2.83 -9.02
C MET A 27 -1.32 -4.07 -9.69
N VAL A 28 -2.13 -4.75 -10.50
CA VAL A 28 -1.75 -6.01 -11.15
C VAL A 28 -2.17 -6.03 -12.62
N SER A 29 -1.26 -6.47 -13.50
CA SER A 29 -1.53 -6.67 -14.92
C SER A 29 -2.10 -8.07 -15.21
N ASP A 30 -2.63 -8.27 -16.42
CA ASP A 30 -3.04 -9.59 -16.91
C ASP A 30 -1.89 -10.61 -16.90
N ASN A 31 -0.65 -10.15 -17.03
CA ASN A 31 0.54 -10.97 -16.99
C ASN A 31 1.07 -11.22 -15.56
N LYS A 32 0.29 -10.85 -14.54
CA LYS A 32 0.67 -10.97 -13.12
C LYS A 32 1.90 -10.13 -12.73
N ASP A 33 2.13 -9.02 -13.42
CA ASP A 33 3.10 -8.02 -12.99
C ASP A 33 2.46 -7.12 -11.93
N LEU A 34 3.09 -6.99 -10.79
CA LEU A 34 2.73 -6.03 -9.74
C LEU A 34 3.55 -4.76 -9.89
N LEU A 35 2.91 -3.61 -9.76
CA LEU A 35 3.59 -2.32 -9.75
C LEU A 35 3.86 -1.87 -8.32
N LEU A 36 5.13 -1.63 -8.01
CA LEU A 36 5.60 -1.09 -6.75
C LEU A 36 6.21 0.30 -6.96
N VAL A 37 6.13 1.12 -5.94
CA VAL A 37 6.83 2.40 -5.81
C VAL A 37 8.03 2.19 -4.90
N HIS A 38 9.21 2.68 -5.31
CA HIS A 38 10.37 2.81 -4.43
C HIS A 38 10.57 4.28 -4.11
N ASN A 39 10.39 4.64 -2.85
CA ASN A 39 10.54 5.99 -2.33
C ASN A 39 11.07 5.93 -0.90
N ASN A 40 11.88 6.91 -0.48
CA ASN A 40 12.48 6.97 0.86
C ASN A 40 13.20 5.66 1.27
N ASN A 41 13.92 5.05 0.33
CA ASN A 41 14.62 3.77 0.50
C ASN A 41 13.71 2.62 0.94
N THR A 42 12.45 2.62 0.51
CA THR A 42 11.54 1.51 0.77
C THR A 42 10.66 1.24 -0.44
N TYR A 43 10.35 -0.04 -0.64
CA TYR A 43 9.37 -0.50 -1.62
C TYR A 43 8.00 -0.56 -0.97
N GLN A 44 6.97 -0.17 -1.71
CA GLN A 44 5.58 -0.23 -1.26
C GLN A 44 4.61 -0.25 -2.44
N PHE A 45 3.37 -0.60 -2.20
CA PHE A 45 2.30 -0.39 -3.17
C PHE A 45 1.97 1.10 -3.30
N PRO A 46 1.59 1.59 -4.51
CA PRO A 46 1.17 2.97 -4.72
C PRO A 46 0.04 3.39 -3.77
N GLY A 47 0.02 4.65 -3.37
CA GLY A 47 -1.03 5.24 -2.54
C GLY A 47 -0.49 6.08 -1.39
N GLY A 48 -1.38 6.77 -0.70
CA GLY A 48 -1.01 7.78 0.28
C GLY A 48 -2.01 7.96 1.42
N HIS A 49 -1.90 9.10 2.06
CA HIS A 49 -2.76 9.49 3.17
C HIS A 49 -4.09 10.05 2.66
N VAL A 50 -5.17 9.69 3.33
CA VAL A 50 -6.47 10.30 3.10
C VAL A 50 -6.51 11.66 3.79
N GLU A 51 -6.67 12.72 3.01
CA GLU A 51 -6.79 14.06 3.56
C GLU A 51 -8.17 14.30 4.19
N LYS A 52 -8.25 15.33 5.05
CA LYS A 52 -9.49 15.63 5.75
C LYS A 52 -10.61 15.99 4.77
N GLY A 53 -11.61 15.12 4.71
CA GLY A 53 -12.81 15.32 3.87
C GLY A 53 -12.71 14.69 2.48
N GLU A 54 -11.61 14.04 2.15
CA GLU A 54 -11.52 13.21 0.94
C GLU A 54 -12.25 11.86 1.11
N ASP A 55 -12.79 11.37 0.01
CA ASP A 55 -13.23 9.99 -0.12
C ASP A 55 -12.04 9.07 -0.40
N TYR A 56 -12.07 7.82 0.11
CA TYR A 56 -10.97 6.87 -0.05
C TYR A 56 -10.65 6.54 -1.51
N LYS A 57 -11.68 6.43 -2.36
CA LYS A 57 -11.50 6.13 -3.79
C LYS A 57 -10.94 7.33 -4.53
N ASP A 58 -11.42 8.53 -4.22
CA ASP A 58 -10.92 9.77 -4.83
C ASP A 58 -9.45 10.00 -4.45
N THR A 59 -9.11 9.80 -3.16
CA THR A 59 -7.71 9.82 -2.70
C THR A 59 -6.85 8.85 -3.49
N LEU A 60 -7.28 7.58 -3.59
CA LEU A 60 -6.45 6.57 -4.27
C LEU A 60 -6.29 6.83 -5.77
N ILE A 61 -7.34 7.30 -6.44
CA ILE A 61 -7.27 7.70 -7.87
C ILE A 61 -6.24 8.83 -8.05
N ARG A 62 -6.25 9.84 -7.17
CA ARG A 62 -5.29 10.94 -7.17
C ARG A 62 -3.86 10.43 -6.97
N GLU A 63 -3.63 9.62 -5.93
CA GLU A 63 -2.31 9.06 -5.60
C GLU A 63 -1.74 8.19 -6.73
N ILE A 64 -2.56 7.31 -7.33
CA ILE A 64 -2.13 6.51 -8.48
C ILE A 64 -1.69 7.42 -9.63
N LYS A 65 -2.44 8.50 -9.90
CA LYS A 65 -2.09 9.43 -10.95
C LYS A 65 -0.79 10.18 -10.65
N GLU A 66 -0.62 10.68 -9.43
CA GLU A 66 0.55 11.42 -8.98
C GLU A 66 1.81 10.55 -9.01
N GLU A 67 1.74 9.32 -8.49
CA GLU A 67 2.90 8.43 -8.38
C GLU A 67 3.22 7.66 -9.67
N THR A 68 2.23 7.34 -10.51
CA THR A 68 2.45 6.45 -11.66
C THR A 68 2.15 7.10 -13.01
N GLY A 69 1.42 8.21 -13.02
CA GLY A 69 0.92 8.83 -14.25
C GLY A 69 -0.20 8.04 -14.93
N ILE A 70 -0.68 6.94 -14.32
CA ILE A 70 -1.78 6.12 -14.85
C ILE A 70 -3.12 6.75 -14.47
N ASP A 71 -4.04 6.80 -15.43
CA ASP A 71 -5.40 7.27 -15.21
C ASP A 71 -6.32 6.11 -14.83
N VAL A 72 -6.83 6.14 -13.58
CA VAL A 72 -7.87 5.23 -13.09
C VAL A 72 -9.16 6.02 -12.93
N THR A 73 -10.27 5.54 -13.49
CA THR A 73 -11.54 6.27 -13.49
C THR A 73 -12.55 5.76 -12.48
N SER A 74 -12.35 4.56 -11.97
CA SER A 74 -13.23 3.94 -10.96
C SER A 74 -12.50 2.86 -10.18
N LEU A 75 -12.94 2.64 -8.96
CA LEU A 75 -12.44 1.60 -8.09
C LEU A 75 -13.60 0.80 -7.50
N ASP A 76 -13.42 -0.50 -7.38
CA ASP A 76 -14.31 -1.35 -6.60
C ASP A 76 -14.18 -1.05 -5.10
N GLU A 77 -14.87 -1.80 -4.24
CA GLU A 77 -14.68 -1.71 -2.80
C GLU A 77 -13.31 -2.27 -2.38
N PRO A 78 -12.73 -1.80 -1.26
CA PRO A 78 -11.47 -2.33 -0.77
C PRO A 78 -11.61 -3.83 -0.45
N PHE A 79 -10.61 -4.61 -0.79
CA PHE A 79 -10.61 -6.05 -0.51
C PHE A 79 -10.03 -6.37 0.87
N LEU A 80 -9.19 -5.48 1.41
CA LEU A 80 -8.52 -5.65 2.69
C LEU A 80 -8.48 -4.33 3.47
N GLU A 81 -8.73 -4.42 4.78
CA GLU A 81 -8.46 -3.38 5.77
C GLU A 81 -7.44 -3.89 6.77
N ILE A 82 -6.35 -3.15 6.98
CA ILE A 82 -5.34 -3.43 8.01
C ILE A 82 -5.40 -2.31 9.05
N ASN A 83 -5.63 -2.68 10.31
CA ASN A 83 -5.62 -1.78 11.45
C ASN A 83 -4.39 -2.05 12.30
N THR A 84 -3.43 -1.14 12.33
CA THR A 84 -2.20 -1.26 13.12
C THR A 84 -2.24 -0.30 14.30
N TYR A 85 -2.13 -0.84 15.52
CA TYR A 85 -1.97 -0.07 16.76
C TYR A 85 -0.47 0.14 17.02
N ASP A 86 -0.01 1.37 16.87
CA ASP A 86 1.39 1.76 16.97
C ASP A 86 1.63 2.57 18.24
N ASN A 87 2.61 2.21 19.05
CA ASN A 87 2.93 2.92 20.30
C ASN A 87 4.02 3.99 20.13
N ASP A 88 4.66 4.03 18.97
CA ASP A 88 5.68 5.00 18.61
C ASP A 88 5.65 5.23 17.09
N TYR A 89 4.71 6.05 16.64
CA TYR A 89 4.49 6.28 15.22
C TYR A 89 5.61 7.16 14.63
N PHE A 90 6.49 6.53 13.83
CA PHE A 90 7.68 7.16 13.24
C PHE A 90 8.59 7.90 14.24
N GLY A 91 8.76 7.38 15.44
CA GLY A 91 9.60 8.00 16.47
C GLY A 91 9.02 9.25 17.12
N SER A 92 7.69 9.46 16.98
CA SER A 92 6.99 10.63 17.55
C SER A 92 6.54 10.45 19.00
N ASP A 93 6.76 9.28 19.59
CA ASP A 93 6.24 8.89 20.91
C ASP A 93 4.70 8.96 21.01
N SER A 94 4.03 8.94 19.85
CA SER A 94 2.57 9.00 19.73
C SER A 94 1.98 7.61 19.51
N ARG A 95 0.86 7.33 20.17
CA ARG A 95 0.09 6.11 19.97
C ARG A 95 -0.97 6.35 18.89
N VAL A 96 -0.83 5.64 17.79
CA VAL A 96 -1.62 5.89 16.58
C VAL A 96 -2.33 4.62 16.13
N LEU A 97 -3.60 4.76 15.77
CA LEU A 97 -4.31 3.76 14.99
C LEU A 97 -4.13 4.08 13.51
N ASN A 98 -3.31 3.30 12.83
CA ASN A 98 -3.12 3.42 11.38
C ASN A 98 -4.06 2.45 10.65
N LYS A 99 -5.04 2.99 9.91
CA LYS A 99 -6.00 2.25 9.10
C LYS A 99 -5.59 2.30 7.64
N ILE A 100 -5.40 1.14 7.03
CA ILE A 100 -4.95 1.03 5.64
C ILE A 100 -5.98 0.23 4.85
N TYR A 101 -6.52 0.83 3.79
CA TYR A 101 -7.45 0.19 2.88
C TYR A 101 -6.76 -0.16 1.58
N TYR A 102 -6.78 -1.44 1.20
CA TYR A 102 -6.22 -1.95 -0.04
C TYR A 102 -7.30 -2.19 -1.08
N PHE A 103 -7.07 -1.67 -2.28
CA PHE A 103 -7.92 -1.83 -3.46
C PHE A 103 -7.17 -2.60 -4.53
N ILE A 104 -7.85 -3.49 -5.26
CA ILE A 104 -7.26 -4.12 -6.44
C ILE A 104 -7.47 -3.21 -7.64
N VAL A 105 -6.40 -2.99 -8.40
CA VAL A 105 -6.42 -2.22 -9.64
C VAL A 105 -5.88 -3.10 -10.76
N TYR A 106 -6.77 -3.62 -11.59
CA TYR A 106 -6.38 -4.37 -12.79
C TYR A 106 -6.08 -3.38 -13.92
N THR A 107 -4.82 -3.37 -14.38
CA THR A 107 -4.41 -2.49 -15.47
C THR A 107 -3.23 -3.04 -16.25
N ASN A 108 -3.25 -2.86 -17.56
CA ASN A 108 -2.12 -3.10 -18.46
C ASN A 108 -1.48 -1.79 -18.91
N ASP A 109 -1.99 -0.65 -18.45
CA ASP A 109 -1.42 0.65 -18.76
C ASP A 109 -0.01 0.77 -18.18
N LYS A 110 0.85 1.43 -18.93
CA LYS A 110 2.22 1.67 -18.50
C LYS A 110 2.31 3.02 -17.79
N PRO A 111 3.14 3.11 -16.75
CA PRO A 111 3.42 4.38 -16.11
C PRO A 111 3.87 5.44 -17.12
N ASN A 112 3.40 6.65 -16.92
CA ASN A 112 3.82 7.80 -17.70
C ASN A 112 4.54 8.79 -16.80
N MET A 113 5.87 8.72 -16.78
CA MET A 113 6.69 9.57 -15.92
C MET A 113 6.58 11.06 -16.24
N ASP A 114 6.13 11.43 -17.45
CA ASP A 114 5.85 12.84 -17.80
C ASP A 114 4.60 13.40 -17.08
N ASN A 115 3.75 12.52 -16.59
CA ASN A 115 2.53 12.85 -15.87
C ASN A 115 2.62 12.58 -14.35
N VAL A 116 3.77 12.14 -13.87
CA VAL A 116 4.02 11.94 -12.43
C VAL A 116 4.17 13.31 -11.78
N ASP A 117 3.40 13.55 -10.71
CA ASP A 117 3.43 14.80 -9.95
C ASP A 117 3.61 14.45 -8.47
N LEU A 118 4.87 14.43 -8.05
CA LEU A 118 5.22 14.14 -6.66
C LEU A 118 5.18 15.43 -5.84
N ASP A 119 4.77 15.33 -4.60
CA ASP A 119 4.85 16.44 -3.67
C ASP A 119 6.32 16.83 -3.37
N LEU A 120 6.52 17.96 -2.69
CA LEU A 120 7.87 18.47 -2.42
C LEU A 120 8.71 17.54 -1.52
N VAL A 121 8.07 16.70 -0.71
CA VAL A 121 8.76 15.74 0.16
C VAL A 121 9.24 14.55 -0.66
N GLU A 122 8.39 14.03 -1.54
CA GLU A 122 8.72 12.91 -2.42
C GLU A 122 9.70 13.31 -3.51
N SER A 123 9.56 14.49 -4.11
CA SER A 123 10.45 14.99 -5.15
C SER A 123 11.91 15.19 -4.69
N GLY A 124 12.14 15.28 -3.39
CA GLY A 124 13.48 15.40 -2.79
C GLY A 124 14.23 14.09 -2.62
N THR A 125 13.60 12.93 -2.88
CA THR A 125 14.18 11.60 -2.72
C THR A 125 14.22 10.84 -4.05
N PRO A 126 15.15 9.85 -4.22
CA PRO A 126 15.09 8.96 -5.36
C PRO A 126 13.74 8.25 -5.44
N PHE A 127 13.02 8.48 -6.52
CA PHE A 127 11.72 7.86 -6.80
C PHE A 127 11.83 6.96 -8.02
N MET A 128 11.38 5.72 -7.90
CA MET A 128 11.36 4.75 -9.00
C MET A 128 10.11 3.90 -8.95
N LEU A 129 9.67 3.49 -10.14
CA LEU A 129 8.63 2.48 -10.30
C LEU A 129 9.27 1.14 -10.63
N TYR A 130 8.79 0.09 -9.98
CA TYR A 130 9.36 -1.25 -10.06
C TYR A 130 8.28 -2.28 -10.38
N TYR A 131 8.54 -3.14 -11.35
CA TYR A 131 7.66 -4.26 -11.68
C TYR A 131 8.24 -5.57 -11.16
N ILE A 132 7.39 -6.36 -10.55
CA ILE A 132 7.73 -7.70 -10.07
C ILE A 132 6.59 -8.66 -10.39
N LYS A 133 6.91 -9.92 -10.67
CA LYS A 133 5.88 -10.96 -10.79
C LYS A 133 5.24 -11.24 -9.44
N ASP A 134 3.94 -11.48 -9.42
CA ASP A 134 3.22 -11.75 -8.19
C ASP A 134 3.82 -12.92 -7.40
N TYR A 135 4.22 -14.00 -8.08
CA TYR A 135 4.84 -15.19 -7.48
C TYR A 135 6.26 -14.93 -6.92
N GLU A 136 6.93 -13.85 -7.30
CA GLU A 136 8.27 -13.46 -6.83
C GLU A 136 8.20 -12.51 -5.62
N LEU A 137 7.02 -11.94 -5.32
CA LEU A 137 6.90 -10.87 -4.32
C LEU A 137 7.37 -11.28 -2.93
N LYS A 138 7.09 -12.51 -2.49
CA LYS A 138 7.51 -12.97 -1.16
C LYS A 138 9.02 -13.06 -1.05
N ASP A 139 9.67 -13.72 -2.00
CA ASP A 139 11.13 -13.86 -2.04
C ASP A 139 11.81 -12.48 -2.12
N PHE A 140 11.25 -11.59 -2.93
CA PHE A 140 11.72 -10.21 -3.04
C PHE A 140 11.64 -9.47 -1.70
N ILE A 141 10.52 -9.52 -1.00
CA ILE A 141 10.36 -8.86 0.30
C ILE A 141 11.34 -9.45 1.33
N GLU A 142 11.55 -10.76 1.34
CA GLU A 142 12.52 -11.41 2.22
C GLU A 142 13.95 -10.94 1.96
N GLN A 143 14.35 -10.84 0.68
CA GLN A 143 15.65 -10.29 0.28
C GLN A 143 15.81 -8.83 0.72
N GLU A 144 14.83 -7.97 0.43
CA GLU A 144 14.88 -6.54 0.79
C GLU A 144 14.91 -6.32 2.31
N LEU A 145 14.30 -7.23 3.10
CA LEU A 145 14.40 -7.22 4.57
C LEU A 145 15.80 -7.56 5.06
N GLU A 146 16.48 -8.53 4.43
CA GLU A 146 17.86 -8.89 4.75
C GLU A 146 18.83 -7.74 4.41
N GLU A 147 18.62 -7.09 3.28
CA GLU A 147 19.40 -5.93 2.81
C GLU A 147 19.04 -4.62 3.54
N LYS A 148 17.97 -4.61 4.34
CA LYS A 148 17.43 -3.46 5.08
C LYS A 148 16.99 -2.30 4.16
N THR A 149 16.49 -2.63 3.00
CA THR A 149 15.97 -1.72 1.98
C THR A 149 14.44 -1.65 1.97
N ILE A 150 13.80 -2.33 2.93
CA ILE A 150 12.37 -2.20 3.21
C ILE A 150 12.12 -2.12 4.71
N ASP A 151 11.18 -1.29 5.12
CA ASP A 151 10.73 -1.25 6.52
C ASP A 151 9.92 -2.50 6.89
N LYS A 152 10.15 -3.04 8.09
CA LYS A 152 9.50 -4.28 8.55
C LYS A 152 7.97 -4.17 8.64
N LYS A 153 7.45 -2.99 8.99
CA LYS A 153 6.00 -2.77 9.08
C LYS A 153 5.39 -2.75 7.69
N ILE A 154 6.07 -2.10 6.73
CA ILE A 154 5.66 -2.06 5.32
C ILE A 154 5.75 -3.45 4.69
N ALA A 155 6.82 -4.19 4.94
CA ALA A 155 6.96 -5.57 4.46
C ALA A 155 5.81 -6.46 4.97
N ARG A 156 5.48 -6.39 6.27
CA ARG A 156 4.34 -7.13 6.86
C ARG A 156 3.01 -6.74 6.21
N GLU A 157 2.80 -5.45 6.00
CA GLU A 157 1.61 -4.91 5.32
C GLU A 157 1.46 -5.46 3.90
N MET A 158 2.55 -5.43 3.11
CA MET A 158 2.57 -5.93 1.72
C MET A 158 2.30 -7.44 1.64
N LEU A 159 2.87 -8.23 2.55
CA LEU A 159 2.64 -9.67 2.62
C LEU A 159 1.18 -9.99 2.97
N LEU A 160 0.56 -9.24 3.89
CA LEU A 160 -0.86 -9.39 4.23
C LEU A 160 -1.76 -9.05 3.04
N ALA A 161 -1.42 -8.01 2.27
CA ALA A 161 -2.15 -7.65 1.07
C ALA A 161 -2.04 -8.74 0.00
N PHE A 162 -0.84 -9.27 -0.20
CA PHE A 162 -0.60 -10.37 -1.15
C PHE A 162 -1.35 -11.65 -0.75
N ASP A 163 -1.32 -12.04 0.52
CA ASP A 163 -2.05 -13.22 1.00
C ASP A 163 -3.57 -13.06 0.85
N ALA A 164 -4.09 -11.85 1.09
CA ALA A 164 -5.51 -11.57 0.89
C ALA A 164 -5.91 -11.62 -0.60
N TYR A 165 -5.07 -11.09 -1.49
CA TYR A 165 -5.25 -11.16 -2.94
C TYR A 165 -5.20 -12.60 -3.45
N SER A 166 -4.22 -13.40 -3.02
CA SER A 166 -4.06 -14.80 -3.42
C SER A 166 -5.29 -15.63 -3.05
N TYR A 167 -5.82 -15.43 -1.84
CA TYR A 167 -7.03 -16.10 -1.38
C TYR A 167 -8.25 -15.82 -2.26
N LEU A 168 -8.42 -14.56 -2.71
CA LEU A 168 -9.53 -14.22 -3.61
C LEU A 168 -9.45 -14.92 -4.97
N ASN A 169 -8.23 -15.12 -5.48
CA ASN A 169 -8.04 -15.79 -6.77
C ASN A 169 -8.23 -17.32 -6.68
N GLU A 170 -7.89 -17.94 -5.55
CA GLU A 170 -8.13 -19.38 -5.34
C GLU A 170 -9.62 -19.71 -5.28
N GLU A 171 -10.46 -18.82 -4.71
CA GLU A 171 -11.92 -19.02 -4.69
C GLU A 171 -12.56 -18.96 -6.08
N VAL A 172 -11.96 -18.24 -7.03
CA VAL A 172 -12.48 -18.09 -8.41
C VAL A 172 -12.16 -19.31 -9.28
N GLU A 173 -11.04 -20.01 -9.04
CA GLU A 173 -10.64 -21.19 -9.81
C GLU A 173 -11.42 -22.46 -9.47
N VAL A 174 -12.24 -22.48 -8.42
CA VAL A 174 -12.98 -23.67 -7.94
C VAL A 174 -14.42 -23.74 -8.50
N ILE A 175 -14.82 -22.83 -9.37
CA ILE A 175 -16.13 -22.82 -10.05
C ILE A 175 -15.94 -23.19 -11.54
#